data_92b16ee2518d487a6d7c1f55d6b7ce8e
#
_entry.id   92b16ee2518d487a6d7c1f55d6b7ce8e
#
_cell.length_a   1.000
_cell.length_b   1.000
_cell.length_c   1.000
_cell.angle_alpha   90.00
_cell.angle_beta   90.00
_cell.angle_gamma   90.00
#
_symmetry.space_group_name_H-M   'P 1'
#
loop_
_entity.id
_entity.type
_entity.pdbx_description
1 polymer ?
#
loop_
_entity_poly.entity_id
_entity_poly.type
_entity_poly.pdbx_seq_one_letter_code
_entity_poly.pdbx_strand_id
1 'polypeptide(L)'
;MSGGLPVEIERTHLVSCIPNNLDSGQHLRQWYIPISSIEIDSNISIGDLELVPHISDEWLEGVHEALDQDDPTIRIRLNDECAILCIKGPTIGIRRIEFEWEIKPYTILKELLESSDWPLVEKIRWDIQSEDGHIWNLDRFLGLNEGLWLAEIELRNEDTTYHCPKWVGIEVSNDPRFTSKRLAERPFSVMINPPHLPESKCYDLV
;
A
#
# COMPACT_ATOMS: atom_id res chain seq x y z
N MET A 1 -1.14 5.76 -28.90
CA MET A 1 -0.45 4.67 -28.17
C MET A 1 -1.50 4.09 -27.24
N SER A 2 -1.98 2.88 -27.50
CA SER A 2 -2.91 2.18 -26.61
C SER A 2 -2.10 1.79 -25.38
N GLY A 3 -2.11 2.63 -24.35
CA GLY A 3 -1.62 2.28 -23.04
C GLY A 3 -2.62 1.30 -22.45
N GLY A 4 -2.24 0.03 -22.21
CA GLY A 4 -3.07 -0.88 -21.45
C GLY A 4 -3.34 -0.35 -20.03
N LEU A 5 -4.30 -0.97 -19.33
CA LEU A 5 -4.62 -0.61 -17.95
C LEU A 5 -3.35 -0.70 -17.05
N PRO A 6 -3.17 0.21 -16.09
CA PRO A 6 -2.02 0.20 -15.22
C PRO A 6 -2.01 -1.05 -14.33
N VAL A 7 -0.86 -1.72 -14.27
CA VAL A 7 -0.70 -2.99 -13.54
C VAL A 7 0.46 -2.86 -12.57
N GLU A 8 0.18 -3.17 -11.30
CA GLU A 8 1.17 -3.35 -10.24
C GLU A 8 1.57 -4.83 -10.13
N ILE A 9 2.85 -5.09 -9.97
CA ILE A 9 3.40 -6.43 -9.67
C ILE A 9 4.31 -6.24 -8.45
N GLU A 10 3.89 -6.80 -7.31
CA GLU A 10 4.53 -6.57 -6.02
C GLU A 10 4.80 -7.88 -5.29
N ARG A 11 5.95 -7.97 -4.63
CA ARG A 11 6.23 -9.04 -3.66
C ARG A 11 6.42 -8.45 -2.27
N THR A 12 5.82 -9.10 -1.29
CA THR A 12 5.87 -8.72 0.12
C THR A 12 6.63 -9.76 0.93
N HIS A 13 7.51 -9.29 1.81
CA HIS A 13 8.35 -10.14 2.67
C HIS A 13 8.27 -9.68 4.12
N LEU A 14 8.42 -10.62 5.04
CA LEU A 14 8.74 -10.29 6.43
C LEU A 14 10.18 -9.75 6.50
N VAL A 15 10.46 -8.94 7.51
CA VAL A 15 11.80 -8.45 7.79
C VAL A 15 12.49 -9.37 8.79
N SER A 16 13.69 -9.84 8.48
CA SER A 16 14.47 -10.75 9.33
C SER A 16 15.26 -10.03 10.42
N CYS A 17 15.79 -8.86 10.10
CA CYS A 17 16.44 -7.95 11.05
C CYS A 17 16.29 -6.49 10.56
N ILE A 18 16.33 -5.55 11.49
CA ILE A 18 16.14 -4.12 11.17
C ILE A 18 17.43 -3.56 10.55
N PRO A 19 17.39 -2.97 9.33
CA PRO A 19 18.56 -2.34 8.72
C PRO A 19 19.18 -1.26 9.61
N ASN A 20 20.51 -1.12 9.53
CA ASN A 20 21.21 -0.05 10.23
C ASN A 20 21.06 1.28 9.46
N ASN A 21 21.25 2.39 10.19
CA ASN A 21 21.32 3.74 9.61
C ASN A 21 20.06 4.21 8.86
N LEU A 22 18.88 3.76 9.28
CA LEU A 22 17.63 4.34 8.82
C LEU A 22 17.51 5.78 9.33
N ASP A 23 17.11 6.70 8.44
CA ASP A 23 16.74 8.07 8.79
C ASP A 23 15.36 8.14 9.45
N SER A 24 14.68 9.30 9.44
CA SER A 24 13.33 9.45 10.00
C SER A 24 12.26 8.67 9.22
N GLY A 25 12.52 8.34 7.96
CA GLY A 25 11.53 7.75 7.06
C GLY A 25 10.37 8.70 6.75
N GLN A 26 9.42 8.21 5.96
CA GLN A 26 8.20 8.92 5.60
C GLN A 26 7.02 8.38 6.40
N HIS A 27 6.31 9.25 7.13
CA HIS A 27 5.10 8.87 7.85
C HIS A 27 3.93 8.76 6.88
N LEU A 28 3.28 7.60 6.83
CA LEU A 28 2.16 7.29 5.96
C LEU A 28 0.95 6.88 6.79
N ARG A 29 -0.20 7.46 6.45
CA ARG A 29 -1.51 7.06 6.97
C ARG A 29 -2.39 6.66 5.78
N GLN A 30 -3.03 5.49 5.85
CA GLN A 30 -3.79 4.90 4.76
C GLN A 30 -5.17 4.50 5.24
N TRP A 31 -6.21 5.20 4.75
CA TRP A 31 -7.61 4.86 5.00
C TRP A 31 -8.17 4.00 3.88
N TYR A 32 -8.96 3.01 4.26
CA TYR A 32 -9.66 2.12 3.33
C TYR A 32 -11.11 2.54 3.26
N ILE A 33 -11.50 3.08 2.10
CA ILE A 33 -12.79 3.75 1.88
C ILE A 33 -13.84 2.71 1.49
N PRO A 34 -15.00 2.64 2.19
CA PRO A 34 -16.11 1.81 1.75
C PRO A 34 -16.61 2.26 0.37
N ILE A 35 -16.90 1.32 -0.53
CA ILE A 35 -17.43 1.62 -1.87
C ILE A 35 -18.70 2.49 -1.79
N SER A 36 -19.53 2.26 -0.77
CA SER A 36 -20.75 3.06 -0.56
C SER A 36 -20.51 4.52 -0.17
N SER A 37 -19.27 4.90 0.12
CA SER A 37 -18.91 6.26 0.55
C SER A 37 -18.26 7.09 -0.56
N ILE A 38 -18.08 6.53 -1.75
CA ILE A 38 -17.44 7.17 -2.89
C ILE A 38 -18.31 7.06 -4.13
N GLU A 39 -18.38 8.12 -4.89
CA GLU A 39 -19.10 8.20 -6.17
C GLU A 39 -18.05 8.24 -7.29
N ILE A 40 -18.23 7.38 -8.30
CA ILE A 40 -17.31 7.22 -9.42
C ILE A 40 -18.09 7.23 -10.72
N ASP A 41 -17.97 8.34 -11.41
CA ASP A 41 -18.50 8.61 -12.75
C ASP A 41 -17.37 9.18 -13.62
N SER A 42 -17.63 10.22 -14.39
CA SER A 42 -16.58 10.96 -15.12
C SER A 42 -15.57 11.68 -14.18
N ASN A 43 -15.87 11.74 -12.91
CA ASN A 43 -15.06 12.24 -11.79
C ASN A 43 -15.15 11.26 -10.61
N ILE A 44 -14.36 11.50 -9.56
CA ILE A 44 -14.45 10.75 -8.29
C ILE A 44 -14.70 11.74 -7.17
N SER A 45 -15.69 11.46 -6.31
CA SER A 45 -16.05 12.30 -5.17
C SER A 45 -16.44 11.51 -3.92
N ILE A 46 -16.36 12.16 -2.77
CA ILE A 46 -16.90 11.69 -1.49
C ILE A 46 -17.85 12.79 -0.99
N GLY A 47 -19.15 12.54 -1.10
CA GLY A 47 -20.16 13.57 -0.89
C GLY A 47 -19.90 14.79 -1.79
N ASP A 48 -19.85 16.00 -1.22
CA ASP A 48 -19.58 17.23 -1.98
C ASP A 48 -18.10 17.47 -2.30
N LEU A 49 -17.19 16.60 -1.85
CA LEU A 49 -15.75 16.75 -2.06
C LEU A 49 -15.30 16.01 -3.32
N GLU A 50 -15.05 16.77 -4.39
CA GLU A 50 -14.43 16.23 -5.61
C GLU A 50 -12.94 15.92 -5.37
N LEU A 51 -12.57 14.65 -5.58
CA LEU A 51 -11.20 14.15 -5.41
C LEU A 51 -10.43 14.13 -6.73
N VAL A 52 -11.08 13.64 -7.78
CA VAL A 52 -10.52 13.55 -9.15
C VAL A 52 -11.53 14.19 -10.10
N PRO A 53 -11.24 15.36 -10.67
CA PRO A 53 -12.22 16.12 -11.46
C PRO A 53 -12.54 15.50 -12.81
N HIS A 54 -11.67 14.63 -13.32
CA HIS A 54 -11.89 13.97 -14.61
C HIS A 54 -11.12 12.64 -14.69
N ILE A 55 -11.82 11.61 -15.16
CA ILE A 55 -11.26 10.29 -15.50
C ILE A 55 -11.49 10.08 -16.99
N SER A 56 -10.50 9.54 -17.71
CA SER A 56 -10.69 9.14 -19.10
C SER A 56 -11.64 7.93 -19.21
N ASP A 57 -12.38 7.82 -20.31
CA ASP A 57 -13.34 6.71 -20.52
C ASP A 57 -12.65 5.34 -20.37
N GLU A 58 -11.42 5.18 -20.87
CA GLU A 58 -10.63 3.94 -20.75
C GLU A 58 -10.35 3.58 -19.29
N TRP A 59 -9.99 4.57 -18.48
CA TRP A 59 -9.74 4.36 -17.04
C TRP A 59 -11.03 4.13 -16.28
N LEU A 60 -12.10 4.82 -16.63
CA LEU A 60 -13.42 4.65 -15.99
C LEU A 60 -13.94 3.22 -16.17
N GLU A 61 -13.86 2.68 -17.40
CA GLU A 61 -14.21 1.28 -17.66
C GLU A 61 -13.36 0.33 -16.81
N GLY A 62 -12.03 0.53 -16.76
CA GLY A 62 -11.12 -0.30 -15.96
C GLY A 62 -11.36 -0.18 -14.46
N VAL A 63 -11.70 0.99 -13.95
CA VAL A 63 -12.08 1.20 -12.54
C VAL A 63 -13.35 0.44 -12.20
N HIS A 64 -14.40 0.54 -13.03
CA HIS A 64 -15.62 -0.23 -12.82
C HIS A 64 -15.37 -1.74 -12.86
N GLU A 65 -14.57 -2.22 -13.83
CA GLU A 65 -14.17 -3.62 -13.89
C GLU A 65 -13.42 -4.06 -12.61
N ALA A 66 -12.51 -3.23 -12.10
CA ALA A 66 -11.76 -3.53 -10.87
C ALA A 66 -12.67 -3.58 -9.62
N LEU A 67 -13.69 -2.73 -9.57
CA LEU A 67 -14.63 -2.66 -8.44
C LEU A 67 -15.72 -3.74 -8.46
N ASP A 68 -16.05 -4.27 -9.63
CA ASP A 68 -17.03 -5.37 -9.79
C ASP A 68 -16.46 -6.74 -9.41
N GLN A 69 -15.15 -6.84 -9.15
CA GLN A 69 -14.49 -8.05 -8.74
C GLN A 69 -14.62 -8.31 -7.23
N ASP A 70 -14.23 -9.50 -6.78
CA ASP A 70 -14.16 -9.83 -5.37
C ASP A 70 -13.06 -9.04 -4.65
N ASP A 71 -13.38 -8.50 -3.46
CA ASP A 71 -12.46 -7.81 -2.54
C ASP A 71 -11.71 -6.59 -3.13
N PRO A 72 -12.37 -5.68 -3.85
CA PRO A 72 -11.73 -4.48 -4.38
C PRO A 72 -11.24 -3.58 -3.26
N THR A 73 -10.28 -2.73 -3.57
CA THR A 73 -9.69 -1.82 -2.59
C THR A 73 -9.76 -0.39 -3.08
N ILE A 74 -10.37 0.48 -2.29
CA ILE A 74 -10.28 1.94 -2.43
C ILE A 74 -9.51 2.45 -1.24
N ARG A 75 -8.38 3.11 -1.48
CA ARG A 75 -7.46 3.59 -0.45
C ARG A 75 -7.12 5.05 -0.69
N ILE A 76 -7.12 5.84 0.37
CA ILE A 76 -6.50 7.17 0.37
C ILE A 76 -5.30 7.14 1.29
N ARG A 77 -4.13 7.46 0.74
CA ARG A 77 -2.87 7.57 1.47
C ARG A 77 -2.50 9.03 1.65
N LEU A 78 -2.28 9.43 2.89
CA LEU A 78 -1.69 10.73 3.23
C LEU A 78 -0.23 10.55 3.64
N ASN A 79 0.60 11.46 3.18
CA ASN A 79 1.87 11.80 3.80
C ASN A 79 1.84 13.28 4.22
N ASP A 80 2.99 13.86 4.60
CA ASP A 80 3.03 15.26 5.07
C ASP A 80 2.76 16.29 3.95
N GLU A 81 2.86 15.91 2.68
CA GLU A 81 2.84 16.81 1.53
C GLU A 81 1.65 16.60 0.59
N CYS A 82 1.19 15.37 0.42
CA CYS A 82 0.19 15.03 -0.57
C CYS A 82 -0.77 13.93 -0.11
N ALA A 83 -1.87 13.80 -0.86
CA ALA A 83 -2.82 12.72 -0.76
C ALA A 83 -2.87 11.95 -2.08
N ILE A 84 -2.95 10.62 -2.01
CA ILE A 84 -3.05 9.75 -3.18
C ILE A 84 -4.26 8.86 -2.99
N LEU A 85 -5.22 8.97 -3.93
CA LEU A 85 -6.29 8.00 -4.09
C LEU A 85 -5.76 6.83 -4.91
N CYS A 86 -6.04 5.62 -4.46
CA CYS A 86 -5.70 4.40 -5.15
C CYS A 86 -6.92 3.49 -5.23
N ILE A 87 -7.23 2.98 -6.41
CA ILE A 87 -8.25 1.97 -6.65
C ILE A 87 -7.58 0.74 -7.22
N LYS A 88 -7.76 -0.41 -6.54
CA LYS A 88 -7.11 -1.67 -6.88
C LYS A 88 -8.15 -2.75 -7.10
N GLY A 89 -7.98 -3.49 -8.18
CA GLY A 89 -8.68 -4.75 -8.40
C GLY A 89 -8.13 -5.89 -7.54
N PRO A 90 -8.67 -7.11 -7.69
CA PRO A 90 -8.19 -8.29 -6.98
C PRO A 90 -6.76 -8.62 -7.39
N THR A 91 -6.02 -9.19 -6.45
CA THR A 91 -4.69 -9.70 -6.72
C THR A 91 -4.77 -11.09 -7.34
N ILE A 92 -4.13 -11.29 -8.49
CA ILE A 92 -3.97 -12.58 -9.17
C ILE A 92 -2.49 -12.96 -9.13
N GLY A 93 -2.12 -13.90 -8.24
CA GLY A 93 -0.72 -14.17 -7.93
C GLY A 93 -0.07 -13.00 -7.19
N ILE A 94 0.85 -12.29 -7.85
CA ILE A 94 1.51 -11.07 -7.35
C ILE A 94 1.14 -9.82 -8.15
N ARG A 95 0.12 -9.91 -9.00
CA ARG A 95 -0.26 -8.90 -9.99
C ARG A 95 -1.68 -8.41 -9.72
N ARG A 96 -1.92 -7.10 -9.91
CA ARG A 96 -3.26 -6.49 -9.88
C ARG A 96 -3.33 -5.23 -10.74
N ILE A 97 -4.54 -4.86 -11.16
CA ILE A 97 -4.80 -3.55 -11.75
C ILE A 97 -4.79 -2.52 -10.63
N GLU A 98 -4.10 -1.40 -10.83
CA GLU A 98 -4.02 -0.32 -9.87
C GLU A 98 -4.09 1.04 -10.55
N PHE A 99 -5.02 1.88 -10.11
CA PHE A 99 -5.17 3.26 -10.56
C PHE A 99 -4.78 4.19 -9.40
N GLU A 100 -3.93 5.18 -9.66
CA GLU A 100 -3.54 6.17 -8.68
C GLU A 100 -3.73 7.61 -9.19
N TRP A 101 -4.21 8.48 -8.30
CA TRP A 101 -4.35 9.92 -8.53
C TRP A 101 -3.86 10.71 -7.33
N GLU A 102 -3.08 11.75 -7.59
CA GLU A 102 -2.81 12.78 -6.59
C GLU A 102 -4.08 13.63 -6.39
N ILE A 103 -4.50 13.81 -5.13
CA ILE A 103 -5.74 14.48 -4.77
C ILE A 103 -5.46 15.89 -4.24
N LYS A 104 -6.30 16.84 -4.66
CA LYS A 104 -6.40 18.19 -4.10
C LYS A 104 -7.89 18.53 -3.88
N PRO A 105 -8.29 19.21 -2.79
CA PRO A 105 -7.50 19.88 -1.76
C PRO A 105 -7.15 18.97 -0.56
N TYR A 106 -5.90 18.98 -0.14
CA TYR A 106 -5.36 18.14 0.93
C TYR A 106 -6.01 18.39 2.31
N THR A 107 -6.18 19.65 2.73
CA THR A 107 -6.63 20.00 4.08
C THR A 107 -8.05 19.50 4.38
N ILE A 108 -9.01 19.76 3.47
CA ILE A 108 -10.41 19.34 3.64
C ILE A 108 -10.51 17.82 3.65
N LEU A 109 -9.77 17.17 2.76
CA LEU A 109 -9.72 15.71 2.70
C LEU A 109 -9.14 15.13 3.99
N LYS A 110 -8.07 15.71 4.53
CA LYS A 110 -7.46 15.28 5.79
C LYS A 110 -8.46 15.36 6.95
N GLU A 111 -9.20 16.45 7.10
CA GLU A 111 -10.22 16.63 8.13
C GLU A 111 -11.34 15.58 8.00
N LEU A 112 -11.79 15.30 6.78
CA LEU A 112 -12.79 14.27 6.51
C LEU A 112 -12.28 12.88 6.92
N LEU A 113 -11.07 12.50 6.53
CA LEU A 113 -10.47 11.21 6.84
C LEU A 113 -10.25 11.04 8.36
N GLU A 114 -9.74 12.06 9.05
CA GLU A 114 -9.49 12.04 10.48
C GLU A 114 -10.78 11.98 11.32
N SER A 115 -11.92 12.45 10.78
CA SER A 115 -13.23 12.37 11.42
C SER A 115 -13.99 11.09 11.10
N SER A 116 -13.50 10.26 10.16
CA SER A 116 -14.15 9.02 9.76
C SER A 116 -13.81 7.85 10.69
N ASP A 117 -14.69 6.84 10.71
CA ASP A 117 -14.46 5.55 11.36
C ASP A 117 -13.91 4.50 10.37
N TRP A 118 -13.37 4.94 9.23
CA TRP A 118 -12.85 4.03 8.22
C TRP A 118 -11.59 3.32 8.68
N PRO A 119 -11.39 2.05 8.28
CA PRO A 119 -10.19 1.30 8.64
C PRO A 119 -8.91 2.05 8.25
N LEU A 120 -7.97 2.14 9.18
CA LEU A 120 -6.73 2.90 9.06
C LEU A 120 -5.52 2.01 9.33
N VAL A 121 -4.51 2.13 8.48
CA VAL A 121 -3.15 1.65 8.73
C VAL A 121 -2.20 2.85 8.80
N GLU A 122 -1.31 2.81 9.76
CA GLU A 122 -0.28 3.82 9.98
C GLU A 122 1.10 3.16 9.98
N LYS A 123 2.07 3.76 9.27
CA LYS A 123 3.42 3.21 9.13
C LYS A 123 4.46 4.29 8.83
N ILE A 124 5.72 3.96 9.11
CA ILE A 124 6.89 4.70 8.61
C ILE A 124 7.47 3.88 7.46
N ARG A 125 7.71 4.51 6.32
CA ARG A 125 8.30 3.90 5.11
C ARG A 125 9.68 4.46 4.82
N TRP A 126 10.58 3.59 4.43
CA TRP A 126 11.89 3.91 3.87
C TRP A 126 12.04 3.26 2.51
N ASP A 127 12.54 4.02 1.55
CA ASP A 127 12.89 3.53 0.22
C ASP A 127 14.38 3.17 0.23
N ILE A 128 14.69 1.87 0.18
CA ILE A 128 16.06 1.36 0.27
C ILE A 128 16.47 0.82 -1.10
N GLN A 129 17.45 1.48 -1.73
CA GLN A 129 18.01 1.01 -2.99
C GLN A 129 18.92 -0.20 -2.75
N SER A 130 18.67 -1.31 -3.46
CA SER A 130 19.52 -2.49 -3.47
C SER A 130 20.64 -2.41 -4.52
N GLU A 131 21.59 -3.33 -4.43
CA GLU A 131 22.77 -3.37 -5.32
C GLU A 131 22.42 -3.56 -6.80
N ASP A 132 21.31 -4.23 -7.09
CA ASP A 132 20.79 -4.46 -8.45
C ASP A 132 19.95 -3.30 -9.00
N GLY A 133 19.82 -2.21 -8.21
CA GLY A 133 19.10 -0.99 -8.59
C GLY A 133 17.60 -1.01 -8.31
N HIS A 134 17.03 -2.09 -7.79
CA HIS A 134 15.65 -2.10 -7.33
C HIS A 134 15.50 -1.28 -6.05
N ILE A 135 14.29 -0.77 -5.81
CA ILE A 135 13.92 -0.08 -4.59
C ILE A 135 13.07 -1.04 -3.75
N TRP A 136 13.47 -1.22 -2.50
CA TRP A 136 12.69 -1.89 -1.48
C TRP A 136 11.99 -0.87 -0.60
N ASN A 137 10.67 -0.96 -0.51
CA ASN A 137 9.90 -0.21 0.47
C ASN A 137 9.93 -0.97 1.80
N LEU A 138 10.64 -0.45 2.78
CA LEU A 138 10.67 -0.99 4.14
C LEU A 138 9.62 -0.26 4.98
N ASP A 139 8.62 -0.98 5.47
CA ASP A 139 7.53 -0.48 6.27
C ASP A 139 7.62 -0.93 7.73
N ARG A 140 7.68 0.02 8.65
CA ARG A 140 7.47 -0.20 10.07
C ARG A 140 6.05 0.22 10.42
N PHE A 141 5.23 -0.72 10.81
CA PHE A 141 3.85 -0.44 11.20
C PHE A 141 3.75 0.16 12.59
N LEU A 142 2.71 0.98 12.80
CA LEU A 142 2.47 1.71 14.05
C LEU A 142 1.10 1.33 14.66
N GLY A 143 0.83 1.86 15.86
CA GLY A 143 -0.46 1.69 16.54
C GLY A 143 -0.81 0.23 16.83
N LEU A 144 -1.98 -0.22 16.40
CA LEU A 144 -2.43 -1.60 16.60
C LEU A 144 -1.62 -2.64 15.80
N ASN A 145 -0.79 -2.19 14.85
CA ASN A 145 0.10 -3.03 14.06
C ASN A 145 1.58 -2.92 14.52
N GLU A 146 1.84 -2.28 15.66
CA GLU A 146 3.21 -2.06 16.13
C GLU A 146 3.99 -3.36 16.31
N GLY A 147 5.28 -3.31 15.94
CA GLY A 147 6.18 -4.45 15.92
C GLY A 147 6.26 -5.16 14.58
N LEU A 148 5.22 -5.06 13.72
CA LEU A 148 5.28 -5.61 12.38
C LEU A 148 6.18 -4.76 11.48
N TRP A 149 7.04 -5.45 10.72
CA TRP A 149 7.85 -4.88 9.67
C TRP A 149 7.67 -5.69 8.39
N LEU A 150 7.37 -5.02 7.29
CA LEU A 150 7.27 -5.63 5.96
C LEU A 150 8.25 -4.96 5.01
N ALA A 151 8.69 -5.72 4.03
CA ALA A 151 9.51 -5.26 2.92
C ALA A 151 8.78 -5.56 1.61
N GLU A 152 8.53 -4.54 0.81
CA GLU A 152 7.84 -4.65 -0.46
C GLU A 152 8.80 -4.30 -1.59
N ILE A 153 8.73 -5.04 -2.70
CA ILE A 153 9.46 -4.74 -3.94
C ILE A 153 8.48 -4.77 -5.11
N GLU A 154 8.45 -3.68 -5.85
CA GLU A 154 7.68 -3.57 -7.09
C GLU A 154 8.51 -4.02 -8.28
N LEU A 155 7.95 -4.84 -9.15
CA LEU A 155 8.62 -5.49 -10.26
C LEU A 155 7.99 -5.09 -11.60
N ARG A 156 8.80 -5.06 -12.65
CA ARG A 156 8.31 -4.77 -14.02
C ARG A 156 7.48 -5.91 -14.62
N ASN A 157 7.79 -7.14 -14.23
CA ASN A 157 7.07 -8.36 -14.63
C ASN A 157 7.30 -9.47 -13.58
N GLU A 158 6.49 -10.51 -13.62
CA GLU A 158 6.51 -11.61 -12.63
C GLU A 158 7.80 -12.41 -12.62
N ASP A 159 8.51 -12.48 -13.76
CA ASP A 159 9.77 -13.22 -13.94
C ASP A 159 11.01 -12.35 -13.67
N THR A 160 10.83 -11.10 -13.23
CA THR A 160 11.95 -10.21 -12.90
C THR A 160 12.77 -10.82 -11.75
N THR A 161 14.05 -11.04 -12.00
CA THR A 161 14.99 -11.43 -10.94
C THR A 161 15.44 -10.20 -10.18
N TYR A 162 15.52 -10.33 -8.85
CA TYR A 162 15.97 -9.26 -7.97
C TYR A 162 16.89 -9.79 -6.88
N HIS A 163 17.76 -8.94 -6.37
CA HIS A 163 18.60 -9.26 -5.23
C HIS A 163 17.82 -9.09 -3.93
N CYS A 164 17.81 -10.14 -3.11
CA CYS A 164 17.16 -10.12 -1.80
C CYS A 164 18.21 -9.71 -0.73
N PRO A 165 18.15 -8.49 -0.18
CA PRO A 165 19.07 -8.06 0.87
C PRO A 165 19.00 -8.95 2.11
N LYS A 166 20.07 -9.03 2.90
CA LYS A 166 20.16 -9.90 4.09
C LYS A 166 19.09 -9.63 5.15
N TRP A 167 18.55 -8.41 5.18
CA TRP A 167 17.50 -8.00 6.12
C TRP A 167 16.10 -8.40 5.67
N VAL A 168 15.91 -8.78 4.41
CA VAL A 168 14.65 -9.31 3.88
C VAL A 168 14.52 -10.78 4.28
N GLY A 169 13.36 -11.14 4.80
CA GLY A 169 13.05 -12.47 5.29
C GLY A 169 12.15 -13.27 4.35
N ILE A 170 11.25 -14.05 4.94
CA ILE A 170 10.35 -14.96 4.22
C ILE A 170 9.34 -14.17 3.40
N GLU A 171 9.11 -14.59 2.15
CA GLU A 171 8.06 -14.04 1.30
C GLU A 171 6.67 -14.41 1.82
N VAL A 172 5.80 -13.41 1.88
CA VAL A 172 4.41 -13.52 2.35
C VAL A 172 3.40 -12.94 1.36
N SER A 173 3.77 -12.74 0.11
CA SER A 173 2.93 -12.16 -0.95
C SER A 173 1.57 -12.88 -1.11
N ASN A 174 1.53 -14.18 -0.86
CA ASN A 174 0.31 -14.99 -0.96
C ASN A 174 -0.44 -15.15 0.37
N ASP A 175 0.00 -14.47 1.45
CA ASP A 175 -0.69 -14.50 2.73
C ASP A 175 -1.51 -13.22 2.92
N PRO A 176 -2.85 -13.30 2.80
CA PRO A 176 -3.70 -12.10 2.84
C PRO A 176 -3.65 -11.36 4.18
N ARG A 177 -3.15 -11.99 5.25
CA ARG A 177 -3.02 -11.34 6.56
C ARG A 177 -2.07 -10.15 6.56
N PHE A 178 -1.12 -10.11 5.62
CA PHE A 178 -0.09 -9.08 5.52
C PHE A 178 -0.41 -7.97 4.52
N THR A 179 -1.57 -8.00 3.87
CA THR A 179 -2.01 -6.84 3.08
C THR A 179 -2.36 -5.68 4.00
N SER A 180 -2.00 -4.45 3.60
CA SER A 180 -2.30 -3.26 4.41
C SER A 180 -3.81 -3.10 4.66
N LYS A 181 -4.69 -3.54 3.74
CA LYS A 181 -6.16 -3.56 3.94
C LYS A 181 -6.54 -4.46 5.10
N ARG A 182 -6.03 -5.69 5.11
CA ARG A 182 -6.33 -6.64 6.20
C ARG A 182 -5.76 -6.20 7.55
N LEU A 183 -4.58 -5.57 7.53
CA LEU A 183 -3.98 -5.00 8.75
C LEU A 183 -4.77 -3.79 9.29
N ALA A 184 -5.48 -3.05 8.44
CA ALA A 184 -6.42 -2.02 8.87
C ALA A 184 -7.69 -2.60 9.49
N GLU A 185 -8.25 -3.68 8.90
CA GLU A 185 -9.49 -4.33 9.36
C GLU A 185 -9.26 -5.28 10.55
N ARG A 186 -8.14 -6.00 10.55
CA ARG A 186 -7.72 -6.98 11.56
C ARG A 186 -6.25 -6.79 11.91
N PRO A 187 -5.97 -5.91 12.87
CA PRO A 187 -4.60 -5.52 13.21
C PRO A 187 -3.73 -6.68 13.67
N PHE A 188 -2.41 -6.49 13.52
CA PHE A 188 -1.39 -7.44 13.94
C PHE A 188 -1.52 -7.85 15.41
N SER A 189 -1.91 -6.91 16.30
CA SER A 189 -2.14 -7.15 17.73
C SER A 189 -3.16 -8.24 18.06
N VAL A 190 -4.08 -8.56 17.12
CA VAL A 190 -5.08 -9.63 17.26
C VAL A 190 -4.85 -10.79 16.28
N MET A 191 -3.70 -10.82 15.61
CA MET A 191 -3.37 -11.87 14.64
C MET A 191 -3.16 -13.22 15.33
N ILE A 192 -3.83 -14.24 14.82
CA ILE A 192 -3.65 -15.63 15.28
C ILE A 192 -2.37 -16.18 14.65
N ASN A 193 -1.50 -16.76 15.46
CA ASN A 193 -0.18 -17.26 15.06
C ASN A 193 0.64 -16.20 14.31
N PRO A 194 1.01 -15.10 14.99
CA PRO A 194 1.82 -14.07 14.38
C PRO A 194 3.21 -14.62 14.01
N PRO A 195 3.85 -14.08 12.97
CA PRO A 195 5.22 -14.46 12.65
C PRO A 195 6.20 -13.98 13.72
N HIS A 196 7.42 -14.53 13.69
CA HIS A 196 8.52 -13.93 14.43
C HIS A 196 8.82 -12.53 13.92
N LEU A 197 8.91 -11.59 14.84
CA LEU A 197 9.28 -10.20 14.54
C LEU A 197 10.80 -10.03 14.57
N PRO A 198 11.35 -9.05 13.85
CA PRO A 198 12.76 -8.72 13.92
C PRO A 198 13.08 -8.14 15.31
N GLU A 199 13.74 -8.91 16.17
CA GLU A 199 14.06 -8.51 17.55
C GLU A 199 15.30 -7.61 17.66
N SER A 200 16.12 -7.55 16.62
CA SER A 200 17.41 -6.85 16.62
C SER A 200 17.71 -6.15 15.31
N LYS A 201 18.63 -5.17 15.40
CA LYS A 201 19.28 -4.63 14.20
C LYS A 201 20.13 -5.71 13.53
N CYS A 202 20.25 -5.62 12.20
CA CYS A 202 21.17 -6.48 11.47
C CYS A 202 22.59 -6.29 12.02
N TYR A 203 23.25 -7.40 12.35
CA TYR A 203 24.67 -7.32 12.65
C TYR A 203 25.40 -7.11 11.32
N ASP A 204 26.34 -6.16 11.30
CA ASP A 204 27.31 -6.06 10.21
C ASP A 204 28.11 -7.36 10.23
N LEU A 205 27.74 -8.30 9.36
CA LEU A 205 28.60 -9.43 9.05
C LEU A 205 29.74 -8.86 8.21
N VAL A 206 30.83 -8.55 8.90
CA VAL A 206 32.13 -8.22 8.30
C VAL A 206 32.60 -9.38 7.42
#